data_926906fe09f191c73f146ec8d00745f1
#
_entry.id   926906fe09f191c73f146ec8d00745f1
#
_cell.length_a   1.000
_cell.length_b   1.000
_cell.length_c   1.000
_cell.angle_alpha   90.00
_cell.angle_beta   90.00
_cell.angle_gamma   90.00
#
_symmetry.space_group_name_H-M   'P 1'
#
loop_
_entity.id
_entity.type
_entity.pdbx_description
1 polymer ?
#
loop_
_entity_poly.entity_id
_entity_poly.type
_entity_poly.pdbx_seq_one_letter_code
_entity_poly.pdbx_strand_id
1 'polypeptide(L)'
;ILAALSFGLRGAVVTALVATVLSGPAMPLDVPTGEPQTAGGWLLRGAMFLLVGAVASLALAFRQRADAQQLSTEIRSAMTPMPHDDHAHAALIPLIDAVIDGATFHPVFQPIYALDDGRLVAVEALTRFDVLPYRTPDLWFAAAAHVGRGVELEIAAIAAAIVAAEDLPAEVSLSVNASPATLGHPGLLDLVRACDGRELTVEVTEHAVIEDYHLMKERLVEIRALGVEIAVDDAGAGIASLQHIVQLAPEIIKLDISLTQHAGSSPFRRAMAGALIEFAHHSGARLVVEGIEDAADLALWSALGADAVQGYLVGYPAALPAPASSPLIVAMAPLH
;
A
#
# COMPACT_ATOMS: atom_id res chain seq x y z
N ILE A 1 24.64 5.05 -10.68
CA ILE A 1 23.40 5.37 -9.95
C ILE A 1 23.14 4.28 -8.88
N LEU A 2 22.98 2.99 -9.25
CA LEU A 2 22.75 1.89 -8.29
C LEU A 2 23.75 1.86 -7.12
N ALA A 3 25.05 2.01 -7.40
CA ALA A 3 26.06 2.04 -6.33
C ALA A 3 25.97 3.32 -5.44
N ALA A 4 25.45 4.42 -5.96
CA ALA A 4 25.15 5.62 -5.18
C ALA A 4 23.96 5.38 -4.24
N LEU A 5 22.97 4.64 -4.70
CA LEU A 5 21.80 4.26 -3.92
C LEU A 5 22.15 3.29 -2.77
N SER A 6 23.06 2.34 -3.02
CA SER A 6 23.41 1.30 -2.04
C SER A 6 24.52 1.72 -1.05
N PHE A 7 25.49 2.55 -1.50
CA PHE A 7 26.70 2.88 -0.74
C PHE A 7 26.93 4.39 -0.61
N GLY A 8 25.95 5.22 -0.94
CA GLY A 8 26.00 6.68 -0.85
C GLY A 8 27.11 7.30 -1.68
N LEU A 9 27.66 8.43 -1.22
CA LEU A 9 28.70 9.18 -1.95
C LEU A 9 29.96 8.34 -2.23
N ARG A 10 30.35 7.47 -1.33
CA ARG A 10 31.53 6.58 -1.54
C ARG A 10 31.31 5.63 -2.69
N GLY A 11 30.14 5.01 -2.78
CA GLY A 11 29.77 4.13 -3.89
C GLY A 11 29.67 4.88 -5.21
N ALA A 12 29.14 6.10 -5.21
CA ALA A 12 29.08 6.96 -6.39
C ALA A 12 30.49 7.30 -6.93
N VAL A 13 31.40 7.70 -6.04
CA VAL A 13 32.79 8.04 -6.41
C VAL A 13 33.53 6.83 -6.97
N VAL A 14 33.46 5.68 -6.30
CA VAL A 14 34.10 4.44 -6.78
C VAL A 14 33.57 4.04 -8.16
N THR A 15 32.27 4.06 -8.34
CA THR A 15 31.65 3.70 -9.63
C THR A 15 32.02 4.70 -10.74
N ALA A 16 32.04 6.00 -10.42
CA ALA A 16 32.45 7.03 -11.37
C ALA A 16 33.91 6.85 -11.78
N LEU A 17 34.82 6.53 -10.85
CA LEU A 17 36.24 6.25 -11.15
C LEU A 17 36.39 5.01 -12.04
N VAL A 18 35.70 3.92 -11.69
CA VAL A 18 35.72 2.70 -12.52
C VAL A 18 35.16 2.97 -13.92
N ALA A 19 34.02 3.67 -14.03
CA ALA A 19 33.43 4.05 -15.32
C ALA A 19 34.39 4.96 -16.13
N THR A 20 35.09 5.87 -15.47
CA THR A 20 36.07 6.75 -16.11
C THR A 20 37.25 5.97 -16.67
N VAL A 21 37.79 5.00 -15.92
CA VAL A 21 38.88 4.14 -16.37
C VAL A 21 38.45 3.27 -17.54
N LEU A 22 37.28 2.64 -17.44
CA LEU A 22 36.75 1.76 -18.48
C LEU A 22 36.40 2.50 -19.77
N SER A 23 35.86 3.73 -19.66
CA SER A 23 35.52 4.58 -20.83
C SER A 23 36.68 5.41 -21.41
N GLY A 24 37.87 5.34 -20.82
CA GLY A 24 39.08 6.03 -21.23
C GLY A 24 40.18 5.06 -21.63
N PRO A 25 41.11 4.69 -20.72
CA PRO A 25 42.27 3.88 -21.07
C PRO A 25 41.94 2.48 -21.61
N ALA A 26 40.81 1.93 -21.21
CA ALA A 26 40.33 0.61 -21.67
C ALA A 26 39.55 0.65 -23.00
N MET A 27 39.13 1.87 -23.45
CA MET A 27 38.44 2.09 -24.71
C MET A 27 39.18 3.20 -25.50
N PRO A 28 40.20 2.86 -26.28
CA PRO A 28 41.04 3.86 -26.93
C PRO A 28 40.35 4.62 -28.08
N LEU A 29 39.21 4.11 -28.58
CA LEU A 29 38.47 4.75 -29.68
C LEU A 29 37.16 5.35 -29.17
N ASP A 30 36.77 6.49 -29.71
CA ASP A 30 35.42 7.03 -29.55
C ASP A 30 34.43 6.20 -30.38
N VAL A 31 33.52 5.51 -29.72
CA VAL A 31 32.58 4.56 -30.36
C VAL A 31 31.71 5.24 -31.43
N PRO A 32 31.21 6.50 -31.24
CA PRO A 32 30.40 7.18 -32.26
C PRO A 32 31.23 7.62 -33.50
N THR A 33 32.46 7.97 -33.35
CA THR A 33 33.28 8.57 -34.43
C THR A 33 34.37 7.61 -34.97
N GLY A 34 34.75 6.58 -34.20
CA GLY A 34 35.86 5.68 -34.53
C GLY A 34 37.25 6.32 -34.44
N GLU A 35 37.32 7.55 -33.95
CA GLU A 35 38.61 8.30 -33.81
C GLU A 35 39.25 8.05 -32.43
N PRO A 36 40.55 8.24 -32.29
CA PRO A 36 41.26 8.15 -31.01
C PRO A 36 40.70 9.15 -30.01
N GLN A 37 40.44 8.68 -28.81
CA GLN A 37 39.95 9.56 -27.74
C GLN A 37 40.98 10.60 -27.33
N THR A 38 40.55 11.87 -27.22
CA THR A 38 41.37 12.93 -26.66
C THR A 38 41.35 12.88 -25.14
N ALA A 39 42.51 13.21 -24.52
CA ALA A 39 42.59 13.28 -23.06
C ALA A 39 41.56 14.25 -22.45
N GLY A 40 41.25 15.36 -23.15
CA GLY A 40 40.22 16.31 -22.72
C GLY A 40 38.80 15.72 -22.73
N GLY A 41 38.42 14.96 -23.76
CA GLY A 41 37.12 14.29 -23.85
C GLY A 41 36.94 13.22 -22.79
N TRP A 42 37.98 12.48 -22.46
CA TRP A 42 37.99 11.51 -21.39
C TRP A 42 37.82 12.13 -19.99
N LEU A 43 38.58 13.20 -19.69
CA LEU A 43 38.50 13.95 -18.45
C LEU A 43 37.11 14.58 -18.26
N LEU A 44 36.52 15.12 -19.33
CA LEU A 44 35.19 15.70 -19.31
C LEU A 44 34.12 14.65 -18.97
N ARG A 45 34.20 13.44 -19.54
CA ARG A 45 33.30 12.33 -19.20
C ARG A 45 33.46 11.89 -17.74
N GLY A 46 34.69 11.79 -17.25
CA GLY A 46 34.95 11.48 -15.84
C GLY A 46 34.37 12.52 -14.90
N ALA A 47 34.53 13.80 -15.21
CA ALA A 47 33.92 14.90 -14.45
C ALA A 47 32.38 14.82 -14.47
N MET A 48 31.79 14.47 -15.61
CA MET A 48 30.35 14.31 -15.75
C MET A 48 29.83 13.12 -14.92
N PHE A 49 30.53 11.97 -14.91
CA PHE A 49 30.15 10.83 -14.06
C PHE A 49 30.23 11.18 -12.57
N LEU A 50 31.27 11.92 -12.15
CA LEU A 50 31.37 12.39 -10.76
C LEU A 50 30.28 13.38 -10.42
N LEU A 51 29.95 14.32 -11.30
CA LEU A 51 28.87 15.30 -11.09
C LEU A 51 27.51 14.60 -10.95
N VAL A 52 27.18 13.71 -11.88
CA VAL A 52 25.92 12.96 -11.83
C VAL A 52 25.82 12.09 -10.56
N GLY A 53 26.93 11.43 -10.18
CA GLY A 53 26.98 10.65 -8.94
C GLY A 53 26.82 11.52 -7.68
N ALA A 54 27.43 12.69 -7.65
CA ALA A 54 27.32 13.64 -6.55
C ALA A 54 25.89 14.21 -6.44
N VAL A 55 25.30 14.63 -7.56
CA VAL A 55 23.91 15.14 -7.60
C VAL A 55 22.92 14.06 -7.16
N ALA A 56 23.05 12.83 -7.64
CA ALA A 56 22.20 11.72 -7.24
C ALA A 56 22.34 11.41 -5.73
N SER A 57 23.57 11.39 -5.21
CA SER A 57 23.81 11.15 -3.77
C SER A 57 23.27 12.29 -2.91
N LEU A 58 23.41 13.54 -3.37
CA LEU A 58 22.90 14.71 -2.67
C LEU A 58 21.36 14.72 -2.66
N ALA A 59 20.73 14.44 -3.81
CA ALA A 59 19.28 14.34 -3.92
C ALA A 59 18.71 13.25 -3.00
N LEU A 60 19.39 12.08 -2.93
CA LEU A 60 19.02 11.01 -2.02
C LEU A 60 19.17 11.43 -0.55
N ALA A 61 20.30 12.09 -0.21
CA ALA A 61 20.52 12.59 1.15
C ALA A 61 19.51 13.67 1.56
N PHE A 62 19.07 14.52 0.63
CA PHE A 62 17.99 15.49 0.88
C PHE A 62 16.64 14.81 1.06
N ARG A 63 16.29 13.80 0.23
CA ARG A 63 15.08 12.99 0.42
C ARG A 63 15.10 12.29 1.78
N GLN A 64 16.16 11.55 2.09
CA GLN A 64 16.27 10.86 3.39
C GLN A 64 16.18 11.82 4.59
N ARG A 65 16.68 13.06 4.45
CA ARG A 65 16.52 14.08 5.51
C ARG A 65 15.10 14.65 5.57
N ALA A 66 14.48 14.86 4.41
CA ALA A 66 13.08 15.30 4.34
C ALA A 66 12.15 14.22 4.92
N ASP A 67 12.33 12.95 4.52
CA ASP A 67 11.57 11.81 5.02
C ASP A 67 11.82 11.60 6.53
N ALA A 68 13.09 11.71 7.00
CA ALA A 68 13.43 11.65 8.43
C ALA A 68 12.87 12.85 9.21
N GLN A 69 12.78 14.03 8.62
CA GLN A 69 12.15 15.20 9.24
C GLN A 69 10.63 15.09 9.23
N GLN A 70 10.05 14.57 8.17
CA GLN A 70 8.61 14.30 8.08
C GLN A 70 8.22 13.20 9.07
N LEU A 71 8.96 12.08 9.08
CA LEU A 71 8.81 11.01 10.06
C LEU A 71 9.07 11.50 11.50
N SER A 72 10.08 12.34 11.74
CA SER A 72 10.33 12.94 13.06
C SER A 72 9.27 13.97 13.44
N THR A 73 8.62 14.61 12.50
CA THR A 73 7.50 15.53 12.74
C THR A 73 6.21 14.75 12.97
N GLU A 74 5.99 13.67 12.24
CA GLU A 74 4.89 12.73 12.45
C GLU A 74 5.09 11.93 13.75
N ILE A 75 6.29 11.41 14.02
CA ILE A 75 6.64 10.80 15.31
C ILE A 75 6.55 11.85 16.43
N ARG A 76 6.94 13.10 16.20
CA ARG A 76 6.83 14.15 17.20
C ARG A 76 5.40 14.66 17.35
N SER A 77 4.56 14.63 16.34
CA SER A 77 3.11 14.89 16.44
C SER A 77 2.36 13.68 17.03
N ALA A 78 2.81 12.46 16.74
CA ALA A 78 2.33 11.24 17.39
C ALA A 78 2.95 11.02 18.78
N MET A 79 4.19 11.49 19.03
CA MET A 79 4.92 11.48 20.31
C MET A 79 4.97 12.85 20.97
N THR A 80 4.26 13.89 20.48
CA THR A 80 3.90 14.95 21.41
C THR A 80 3.08 14.23 22.46
N PRO A 81 3.62 14.03 23.68
CA PRO A 81 2.75 13.59 24.75
C PRO A 81 1.66 14.66 24.73
N MET A 82 0.45 14.32 24.37
CA MET A 82 -0.68 14.94 25.03
C MET A 82 -0.20 15.00 26.49
N PRO A 83 -0.12 16.17 27.13
CA PRO A 83 0.33 16.25 28.53
C PRO A 83 -0.31 15.03 29.15
N HIS A 84 0.47 14.27 29.96
CA HIS A 84 -0.04 13.14 30.71
C HIS A 84 -1.20 13.67 31.53
N ASP A 85 -2.28 13.88 30.84
CA ASP A 85 -3.56 14.24 31.41
C ASP A 85 -4.24 12.89 31.59
N ASP A 86 -3.92 12.25 32.72
CA ASP A 86 -4.61 11.04 33.18
C ASP A 86 -6.12 11.25 33.11
N HIS A 87 -6.59 12.49 33.15
CA HIS A 87 -7.98 12.89 32.98
C HIS A 87 -8.45 12.78 31.52
N ALA A 88 -7.63 13.16 30.52
CA ALA A 88 -7.99 13.03 29.09
C ALA A 88 -8.04 11.55 28.67
N HIS A 89 -7.06 10.76 29.13
CA HIS A 89 -7.04 9.31 28.90
C HIS A 89 -8.24 8.63 29.58
N ALA A 90 -8.50 8.94 30.85
CA ALA A 90 -9.64 8.41 31.60
C ALA A 90 -10.99 8.81 30.99
N ALA A 91 -11.08 9.98 30.32
CA ALA A 91 -12.30 10.41 29.64
C ALA A 91 -12.50 9.73 28.28
N LEU A 92 -11.43 9.25 27.61
CA LEU A 92 -11.53 8.55 26.33
C LEU A 92 -12.09 7.12 26.49
N ILE A 93 -11.76 6.42 27.57
CA ILE A 93 -12.23 5.03 27.80
C ILE A 93 -13.76 4.94 27.73
N PRO A 94 -14.55 5.69 28.53
CA PRO A 94 -16.00 5.57 28.48
C PRO A 94 -16.59 6.04 27.15
N LEU A 95 -15.91 6.94 26.43
CA LEU A 95 -16.33 7.37 25.11
C LEU A 95 -16.15 6.21 24.09
N ILE A 96 -15.01 5.54 24.09
CA ILE A 96 -14.76 4.39 23.20
C ILE A 96 -15.67 3.21 23.58
N ASP A 97 -15.85 2.92 24.87
CA ASP A 97 -16.78 1.90 25.32
C ASP A 97 -18.22 2.20 24.84
N ALA A 98 -18.67 3.45 24.95
CA ALA A 98 -19.99 3.85 24.46
C ALA A 98 -20.12 3.73 22.93
N VAL A 99 -19.03 3.95 22.17
CA VAL A 99 -19.01 3.74 20.72
C VAL A 99 -19.15 2.26 20.38
N ILE A 100 -18.42 1.40 21.08
CA ILE A 100 -18.45 -0.06 20.86
C ILE A 100 -19.79 -0.64 21.29
N ASP A 101 -20.21 -0.38 22.52
CA ASP A 101 -21.44 -0.94 23.11
C ASP A 101 -22.71 -0.41 22.44
N GLY A 102 -22.69 0.86 22.03
CA GLY A 102 -23.80 1.52 21.33
C GLY A 102 -23.84 1.23 19.83
N ALA A 103 -22.82 0.56 19.27
CA ALA A 103 -22.64 0.34 17.83
C ALA A 103 -22.91 1.62 17.02
N THR A 104 -22.36 2.76 17.48
CA THR A 104 -22.58 4.08 16.86
C THR A 104 -21.67 4.29 15.66
N PHE A 105 -21.55 3.27 14.85
CA PHE A 105 -20.84 3.24 13.58
C PHE A 105 -21.55 2.28 12.62
N HIS A 106 -21.27 2.47 11.34
CA HIS A 106 -21.80 1.59 10.30
C HIS A 106 -20.77 1.42 9.18
N PRO A 107 -20.77 0.29 8.45
CA PRO A 107 -19.94 0.11 7.28
C PRO A 107 -20.55 0.81 6.07
N VAL A 108 -19.69 1.34 5.22
CA VAL A 108 -19.96 1.61 3.80
C VAL A 108 -18.99 0.77 2.98
N PHE A 109 -19.35 0.47 1.74
CA PHE A 109 -18.61 -0.47 0.92
C PHE A 109 -18.11 0.21 -0.34
N GLN A 110 -16.81 0.09 -0.61
CA GLN A 110 -16.22 0.56 -1.86
C GLN A 110 -16.00 -0.61 -2.80
N PRO A 111 -16.51 -0.55 -4.04
CA PRO A 111 -16.39 -1.66 -4.97
C PRO A 111 -14.98 -1.77 -5.54
N ILE A 112 -14.54 -3.02 -5.75
CA ILE A 112 -13.32 -3.41 -6.44
C ILE A 112 -13.72 -4.22 -7.67
N TYR A 113 -13.31 -3.76 -8.85
CA TYR A 113 -13.67 -4.37 -10.12
C TYR A 113 -12.47 -5.01 -10.80
N ALA A 114 -12.66 -6.18 -11.38
CA ALA A 114 -11.68 -6.80 -12.28
C ALA A 114 -11.43 -5.92 -13.51
N LEU A 115 -10.19 -5.84 -13.97
CA LEU A 115 -9.81 -5.02 -15.12
C LEU A 115 -9.98 -5.74 -16.46
N ASP A 116 -10.14 -7.05 -16.46
CA ASP A 116 -10.33 -7.88 -17.67
C ASP A 116 -11.76 -7.81 -18.21
N ASP A 117 -12.78 -7.92 -17.36
CA ASP A 117 -14.19 -7.98 -17.75
C ASP A 117 -15.10 -6.95 -17.05
N GLY A 118 -14.55 -6.20 -16.07
CA GLY A 118 -15.27 -5.18 -15.33
C GLY A 118 -16.26 -5.71 -14.29
N ARG A 119 -16.24 -7.02 -13.98
CA ARG A 119 -17.12 -7.59 -12.94
C ARG A 119 -16.69 -7.14 -11.54
N LEU A 120 -17.64 -7.06 -10.63
CA LEU A 120 -17.40 -6.84 -9.21
C LEU A 120 -16.72 -8.08 -8.62
N VAL A 121 -15.51 -7.93 -8.09
CA VAL A 121 -14.75 -9.05 -7.49
C VAL A 121 -14.70 -8.98 -5.99
N ALA A 122 -14.74 -7.76 -5.43
CA ALA A 122 -14.74 -7.55 -3.99
C ALA A 122 -15.40 -6.21 -3.64
N VAL A 123 -15.73 -6.05 -2.36
CA VAL A 123 -16.05 -4.77 -1.76
C VAL A 123 -15.20 -4.57 -0.51
N GLU A 124 -14.60 -3.40 -0.35
CA GLU A 124 -13.90 -3.04 0.89
C GLU A 124 -14.87 -2.37 1.86
N ALA A 125 -14.93 -2.90 3.08
CA ALA A 125 -15.73 -2.35 4.17
C ALA A 125 -14.97 -1.23 4.88
N LEU A 126 -15.54 -0.03 4.81
CA LEU A 126 -14.99 1.19 5.40
C LEU A 126 -15.92 1.67 6.51
N THR A 127 -15.42 1.74 7.74
CA THR A 127 -16.22 2.16 8.90
C THR A 127 -16.53 3.67 8.85
N ARG A 128 -17.76 4.04 9.18
CA ARG A 128 -18.19 5.43 9.41
C ARG A 128 -18.74 5.55 10.82
N PHE A 129 -18.38 6.62 11.53
CA PHE A 129 -18.81 6.86 12.91
C PHE A 129 -19.86 7.97 12.96
N ASP A 130 -20.97 7.71 13.66
CA ASP A 130 -22.11 8.61 13.81
C ASP A 130 -22.07 9.37 15.14
N VAL A 131 -20.88 9.68 15.64
CA VAL A 131 -20.63 10.27 16.95
C VAL A 131 -20.11 11.70 16.84
N LEU A 132 -20.56 12.59 17.72
CA LEU A 132 -20.05 13.94 17.85
C LEU A 132 -19.03 14.04 19.00
N PRO A 133 -17.96 14.87 18.84
CA PRO A 133 -17.61 15.63 17.64
C PRO A 133 -17.17 14.74 16.50
N TYR A 134 -17.47 15.14 15.26
CA TYR A 134 -17.08 14.39 14.08
C TYR A 134 -15.56 14.21 14.03
N ARG A 135 -15.13 12.96 13.87
CA ARG A 135 -13.74 12.57 13.67
C ARG A 135 -13.66 11.58 12.52
N THR A 136 -12.54 11.57 11.81
CA THR A 136 -12.28 10.57 10.79
C THR A 136 -12.10 9.17 11.40
N PRO A 137 -12.36 8.08 10.65
CA PRO A 137 -12.23 6.72 11.18
C PRO A 137 -10.86 6.41 11.78
N ASP A 138 -9.78 6.84 11.12
CA ASP A 138 -8.42 6.67 11.58
C ASP A 138 -8.19 7.26 12.99
N LEU A 139 -8.78 8.42 13.28
CA LEU A 139 -8.71 9.03 14.62
C LEU A 139 -9.48 8.25 15.68
N TRP A 140 -10.60 7.59 15.31
CA TRP A 140 -11.34 6.74 16.22
C TRP A 140 -10.59 5.46 16.55
N PHE A 141 -10.05 4.78 15.53
CA PHE A 141 -9.24 3.57 15.72
C PHE A 141 -7.94 3.87 16.49
N ALA A 142 -7.27 4.99 16.18
CA ALA A 142 -6.09 5.43 16.93
C ALA A 142 -6.41 5.75 18.41
N ALA A 143 -7.55 6.40 18.68
CA ALA A 143 -8.00 6.68 20.04
C ALA A 143 -8.33 5.39 20.81
N ALA A 144 -9.00 4.43 20.16
CA ALA A 144 -9.29 3.12 20.75
C ALA A 144 -8.00 2.34 21.07
N ALA A 145 -7.05 2.31 20.12
CA ALA A 145 -5.75 1.68 20.33
C ALA A 145 -4.98 2.32 21.49
N HIS A 146 -5.01 3.67 21.61
CA HIS A 146 -4.36 4.41 22.68
C HIS A 146 -4.89 4.04 24.06
N VAL A 147 -6.17 3.73 24.20
CA VAL A 147 -6.79 3.30 25.47
C VAL A 147 -6.88 1.78 25.65
N GLY A 148 -6.20 1.01 24.77
CA GLY A 148 -6.17 -0.44 24.84
C GLY A 148 -7.47 -1.14 24.41
N ARG A 149 -8.32 -0.44 23.63
CA ARG A 149 -9.61 -0.95 23.10
C ARG A 149 -9.61 -1.10 21.57
N GLY A 150 -8.43 -1.05 20.94
CA GLY A 150 -8.31 -1.10 19.48
C GLY A 150 -8.84 -2.38 18.89
N VAL A 151 -8.46 -3.53 19.47
CA VAL A 151 -8.88 -4.85 18.99
C VAL A 151 -10.40 -5.02 19.11
N GLU A 152 -10.99 -4.60 20.24
CA GLU A 152 -12.43 -4.70 20.46
C GLU A 152 -13.22 -3.86 19.45
N LEU A 153 -12.73 -2.63 19.13
CA LEU A 153 -13.38 -1.78 18.14
C LEU A 153 -13.23 -2.36 16.73
N GLU A 154 -12.05 -2.86 16.34
CA GLU A 154 -11.84 -3.50 15.04
C GLU A 154 -12.73 -4.73 14.88
N ILE A 155 -12.80 -5.62 15.88
CA ILE A 155 -13.68 -6.79 15.86
C ILE A 155 -15.15 -6.39 15.74
N ALA A 156 -15.59 -5.37 16.48
CA ALA A 156 -16.96 -4.87 16.38
C ALA A 156 -17.27 -4.29 14.98
N ALA A 157 -16.31 -3.55 14.38
CA ALA A 157 -16.45 -3.01 13.03
C ALA A 157 -16.49 -4.12 11.97
N ILE A 158 -15.63 -5.15 12.09
CA ILE A 158 -15.62 -6.32 11.21
C ILE A 158 -16.94 -7.09 11.32
N ALA A 159 -17.44 -7.31 12.54
CA ALA A 159 -18.72 -7.97 12.76
C ALA A 159 -19.88 -7.20 12.11
N ALA A 160 -19.89 -5.87 12.24
CA ALA A 160 -20.90 -5.03 11.60
C ALA A 160 -20.81 -5.09 10.07
N ALA A 161 -19.59 -5.13 9.50
CA ALA A 161 -19.38 -5.27 8.07
C ALA A 161 -19.88 -6.61 7.54
N ILE A 162 -19.62 -7.71 8.23
CA ILE A 162 -20.09 -9.05 7.89
C ILE A 162 -21.62 -9.10 7.86
N VAL A 163 -22.27 -8.56 8.90
CA VAL A 163 -23.75 -8.51 8.97
C VAL A 163 -24.32 -7.66 7.85
N ALA A 164 -23.75 -6.47 7.59
CA ALA A 164 -24.22 -5.57 6.54
C ALA A 164 -23.98 -6.12 5.12
N ALA A 165 -23.06 -7.08 4.97
CA ALA A 165 -22.75 -7.74 3.70
C ALA A 165 -23.50 -9.08 3.52
N GLU A 166 -24.52 -9.41 4.34
CA GLU A 166 -25.23 -10.68 4.30
C GLU A 166 -25.81 -11.00 2.91
N ASP A 167 -26.34 -9.97 2.23
CA ASP A 167 -26.95 -10.08 0.90
C ASP A 167 -25.93 -9.95 -0.25
N LEU A 168 -24.62 -9.79 0.02
CA LEU A 168 -23.60 -9.73 -1.01
C LEU A 168 -23.46 -11.10 -1.69
N PRO A 169 -23.37 -11.20 -3.03
CA PRO A 169 -23.16 -12.47 -3.74
C PRO A 169 -21.95 -13.24 -3.18
N ALA A 170 -22.06 -14.56 -3.08
CA ALA A 170 -21.01 -15.38 -2.45
C ALA A 170 -19.67 -15.32 -3.18
N GLU A 171 -19.70 -15.09 -4.49
CA GLU A 171 -18.53 -14.93 -5.37
C GLU A 171 -17.85 -13.56 -5.26
N VAL A 172 -18.41 -12.62 -4.51
CA VAL A 172 -17.83 -11.30 -4.27
C VAL A 172 -17.20 -11.31 -2.88
N SER A 173 -15.88 -11.13 -2.82
CA SER A 173 -15.13 -11.09 -1.57
C SER A 173 -15.49 -9.87 -0.73
N LEU A 174 -15.57 -10.04 0.58
CA LEU A 174 -15.65 -8.96 1.54
C LEU A 174 -14.25 -8.67 2.09
N SER A 175 -13.74 -7.47 1.85
CA SER A 175 -12.45 -7.03 2.38
C SER A 175 -12.64 -6.20 3.64
N VAL A 176 -11.86 -6.52 4.69
CA VAL A 176 -11.92 -5.86 5.99
C VAL A 176 -10.52 -5.53 6.50
N ASN A 177 -10.38 -4.37 7.10
CA ASN A 177 -9.12 -3.91 7.69
C ASN A 177 -8.90 -4.52 9.07
N ALA A 178 -7.70 -5.03 9.36
CA ALA A 178 -7.32 -5.53 10.67
C ALA A 178 -5.86 -5.23 11.01
N SER A 179 -5.64 -4.78 12.25
CA SER A 179 -4.29 -4.62 12.79
C SER A 179 -3.63 -5.99 13.08
N PRO A 180 -2.30 -6.05 13.18
CA PRO A 180 -1.59 -7.26 13.60
C PRO A 180 -2.07 -7.85 14.93
N ALA A 181 -2.53 -7.01 15.85
CA ALA A 181 -3.07 -7.44 17.13
C ALA A 181 -4.42 -8.16 16.96
N THR A 182 -5.27 -7.66 16.06
CA THR A 182 -6.58 -8.26 15.75
C THR A 182 -6.42 -9.57 14.98
N LEU A 183 -5.44 -9.68 14.08
CA LEU A 183 -5.11 -10.94 13.40
C LEU A 183 -4.76 -12.07 14.38
N GLY A 184 -4.14 -11.74 15.51
CA GLY A 184 -3.82 -12.70 16.55
C GLY A 184 -4.97 -12.99 17.54
N HIS A 185 -6.10 -12.29 17.43
CA HIS A 185 -7.17 -12.37 18.42
C HIS A 185 -8.20 -13.47 18.12
N PRO A 186 -8.56 -14.33 19.10
CA PRO A 186 -9.55 -15.42 18.89
C PRO A 186 -10.87 -14.93 18.32
N GLY A 187 -11.32 -13.73 18.70
CA GLY A 187 -12.58 -13.16 18.23
C GLY A 187 -12.64 -12.96 16.71
N LEU A 188 -11.53 -12.68 16.04
CA LEU A 188 -11.49 -12.65 14.59
C LEU A 188 -11.71 -14.03 13.98
N LEU A 189 -11.05 -15.07 14.53
CA LEU A 189 -11.25 -16.45 14.08
C LEU A 189 -12.69 -16.92 14.25
N ASP A 190 -13.35 -16.51 15.33
CA ASP A 190 -14.75 -16.84 15.57
C ASP A 190 -15.68 -16.14 14.56
N LEU A 191 -15.42 -14.87 14.23
CA LEU A 191 -16.14 -14.15 13.17
C LEU A 191 -15.95 -14.81 11.81
N VAL A 192 -14.70 -15.15 11.45
CA VAL A 192 -14.40 -15.84 10.18
C VAL A 192 -15.13 -17.17 10.09
N ARG A 193 -15.12 -17.99 11.14
CA ARG A 193 -15.88 -19.26 11.18
C ARG A 193 -17.37 -19.07 11.05
N ALA A 194 -17.90 -17.94 11.55
CA ALA A 194 -19.33 -17.62 11.43
C ALA A 194 -19.71 -17.14 10.02
N CYS A 195 -18.74 -16.74 9.18
CA CYS A 195 -18.94 -16.31 7.78
C CYS A 195 -19.05 -17.51 6.82
N ASP A 196 -19.85 -18.51 7.13
CA ASP A 196 -19.94 -19.78 6.39
C ASP A 196 -20.15 -19.56 4.89
N GLY A 197 -19.14 -19.96 4.08
CA GLY A 197 -19.18 -19.94 2.61
C GLY A 197 -18.95 -18.59 1.93
N ARG A 198 -18.61 -17.52 2.65
CA ARG A 198 -18.26 -16.21 2.07
C ARG A 198 -16.75 -16.07 1.90
N GLU A 199 -16.31 -15.61 0.73
CA GLU A 199 -14.93 -15.20 0.52
C GLU A 199 -14.64 -13.93 1.35
N LEU A 200 -13.63 -14.00 2.20
CA LEU A 200 -13.18 -12.92 3.06
C LEU A 200 -11.72 -12.60 2.79
N THR A 201 -11.41 -11.33 2.64
CA THR A 201 -10.05 -10.80 2.59
C THR A 201 -9.77 -9.97 3.83
N VAL A 202 -8.62 -10.19 4.47
CA VAL A 202 -8.17 -9.35 5.58
C VAL A 202 -6.99 -8.51 5.11
N GLU A 203 -7.15 -7.19 5.22
CA GLU A 203 -6.18 -6.20 4.81
C GLU A 203 -5.30 -5.78 5.98
N VAL A 204 -3.98 -5.78 5.75
CA VAL A 204 -2.97 -5.33 6.71
C VAL A 204 -2.24 -4.15 6.10
N THR A 205 -2.31 -2.99 6.74
CA THR A 205 -1.65 -1.78 6.23
C THR A 205 -0.13 -1.88 6.33
N GLU A 206 0.59 -1.26 5.39
CA GLU A 206 2.06 -1.23 5.40
C GLU A 206 2.66 -0.55 6.64
N HIS A 207 1.91 0.36 7.28
CA HIS A 207 2.32 1.07 8.48
C HIS A 207 2.16 0.25 9.77
N ALA A 208 1.59 -0.95 9.67
CA ALA A 208 1.40 -1.83 10.80
C ALA A 208 2.76 -2.28 11.37
N VAL A 209 2.99 -2.06 12.66
CA VAL A 209 4.19 -2.53 13.32
C VAL A 209 4.04 -4.01 13.65
N ILE A 210 4.79 -4.86 12.95
CA ILE A 210 4.85 -6.30 13.22
C ILE A 210 6.13 -6.59 13.99
N GLU A 211 6.01 -6.79 15.30
CA GLU A 211 7.15 -7.03 16.19
C GLU A 211 7.74 -8.44 15.97
N ASP A 212 6.90 -9.44 15.73
CA ASP A 212 7.28 -10.83 15.53
C ASP A 212 6.62 -11.43 14.27
N TYR A 213 7.37 -11.47 13.17
CA TYR A 213 6.91 -12.08 11.93
C TYR A 213 6.75 -13.59 12.01
N HIS A 214 7.44 -14.29 12.93
CA HIS A 214 7.26 -15.72 13.08
C HIS A 214 5.88 -16.03 13.65
N LEU A 215 5.52 -15.39 14.74
CA LEU A 215 4.20 -15.51 15.35
C LEU A 215 3.10 -15.08 14.37
N MET A 216 3.34 -13.97 13.63
CA MET A 216 2.40 -13.52 12.61
C MET A 216 2.14 -14.58 11.55
N LYS A 217 3.20 -15.22 11.01
CA LYS A 217 3.06 -16.30 10.02
C LYS A 217 2.23 -17.47 10.53
N GLU A 218 2.43 -17.86 11.78
CA GLU A 218 1.62 -18.92 12.41
C GLU A 218 0.13 -18.54 12.42
N ARG A 219 -0.20 -17.29 12.79
CA ARG A 219 -1.58 -16.78 12.77
C ARG A 219 -2.17 -16.73 11.37
N LEU A 220 -1.38 -16.29 10.38
CA LEU A 220 -1.83 -16.28 8.99
C LEU A 220 -2.09 -17.69 8.45
N VAL A 221 -1.35 -18.70 8.86
CA VAL A 221 -1.63 -20.09 8.50
C VAL A 221 -3.00 -20.53 9.04
N GLU A 222 -3.32 -20.18 10.29
CA GLU A 222 -4.63 -20.50 10.89
C GLU A 222 -5.78 -19.81 10.14
N ILE A 223 -5.61 -18.52 9.79
CA ILE A 223 -6.61 -17.72 9.07
C ILE A 223 -6.81 -18.25 7.65
N ARG A 224 -5.71 -18.54 6.94
CA ARG A 224 -5.74 -19.11 5.58
C ARG A 224 -6.40 -20.50 5.54
N ALA A 225 -6.22 -21.30 6.58
CA ALA A 225 -6.87 -22.61 6.70
C ALA A 225 -8.41 -22.51 6.76
N LEU A 226 -8.96 -21.33 7.07
CA LEU A 226 -10.38 -21.01 7.03
C LEU A 226 -10.83 -20.42 5.69
N GLY A 227 -9.95 -20.36 4.68
CA GLY A 227 -10.29 -19.83 3.35
C GLY A 227 -10.18 -18.32 3.23
N VAL A 228 -9.58 -17.62 4.20
CA VAL A 228 -9.37 -16.17 4.16
C VAL A 228 -8.12 -15.84 3.38
N GLU A 229 -8.22 -14.86 2.49
CA GLU A 229 -7.09 -14.26 1.81
C GLU A 229 -6.50 -13.07 2.60
N ILE A 230 -5.21 -12.86 2.46
CA ILE A 230 -4.52 -11.73 3.09
C ILE A 230 -4.15 -10.72 2.01
N ALA A 231 -4.45 -9.46 2.25
CA ALA A 231 -4.01 -8.34 1.44
C ALA A 231 -2.99 -7.48 2.21
N VAL A 232 -1.95 -7.03 1.53
CA VAL A 232 -1.11 -5.93 2.02
C VAL A 232 -1.61 -4.65 1.38
N ASP A 233 -2.05 -3.73 2.23
CA ASP A 233 -2.64 -2.46 1.85
C ASP A 233 -1.64 -1.32 1.87
N ASP A 234 -1.93 -0.23 1.13
CA ASP A 234 -1.08 0.96 0.97
C ASP A 234 0.34 0.64 0.45
N ALA A 235 0.51 -0.45 -0.30
CA ALA A 235 1.82 -0.88 -0.75
C ALA A 235 2.47 0.17 -1.66
N GLY A 236 3.68 0.60 -1.27
CA GLY A 236 4.50 1.52 -2.05
C GLY A 236 4.65 2.92 -1.48
N ALA A 237 3.96 3.28 -0.40
CA ALA A 237 4.20 4.54 0.33
C ALA A 237 5.54 4.50 1.08
N GLY A 238 6.10 3.30 1.39
CA GLY A 238 7.37 3.17 2.11
C GLY A 238 8.18 1.90 1.84
N ILE A 239 9.34 1.78 2.50
CA ILE A 239 10.22 0.60 2.40
C ILE A 239 9.62 -0.60 3.17
N ALA A 240 8.76 -0.33 4.16
CA ALA A 240 8.14 -1.34 5.00
C ALA A 240 7.21 -2.26 4.19
N SER A 241 6.55 -1.73 3.15
CA SER A 241 5.64 -2.50 2.29
C SER A 241 6.30 -3.70 1.63
N LEU A 242 7.50 -3.56 1.08
CA LEU A 242 8.24 -4.69 0.48
C LEU A 242 8.59 -5.75 1.52
N GLN A 243 8.93 -5.33 2.75
CA GLN A 243 9.21 -6.28 3.83
C GLN A 243 7.94 -7.05 4.23
N HIS A 244 6.80 -6.37 4.36
CA HIS A 244 5.52 -7.01 4.64
C HIS A 244 5.14 -7.99 3.54
N ILE A 245 5.21 -7.59 2.27
CA ILE A 245 4.90 -8.48 1.14
C ILE A 245 5.77 -9.73 1.17
N VAL A 246 7.10 -9.60 1.33
CA VAL A 246 8.02 -10.74 1.37
C VAL A 246 7.77 -11.64 2.59
N GLN A 247 7.45 -11.06 3.76
CA GLN A 247 7.27 -11.83 4.99
C GLN A 247 5.88 -12.44 5.11
N LEU A 248 4.84 -11.74 4.68
CA LEU A 248 3.45 -12.20 4.81
C LEU A 248 3.03 -13.08 3.63
N ALA A 249 3.71 -12.96 2.47
CA ALA A 249 3.38 -13.63 1.20
C ALA A 249 1.86 -13.53 0.92
N PRO A 250 1.33 -12.30 0.72
CA PRO A 250 -0.10 -12.07 0.60
C PRO A 250 -0.66 -12.59 -0.72
N GLU A 251 -1.93 -12.90 -0.75
CA GLU A 251 -2.69 -13.24 -1.95
C GLU A 251 -3.04 -12.01 -2.78
N ILE A 252 -3.05 -10.81 -2.13
CA ILE A 252 -3.40 -9.54 -2.78
C ILE A 252 -2.40 -8.45 -2.34
N ILE A 253 -1.98 -7.64 -3.31
CA ILE A 253 -1.20 -6.42 -3.07
C ILE A 253 -2.03 -5.25 -3.58
N LYS A 254 -2.37 -4.30 -2.68
CA LYS A 254 -3.09 -3.08 -3.02
C LYS A 254 -2.08 -1.93 -3.12
N LEU A 255 -2.00 -1.29 -4.27
CA LEU A 255 -1.07 -0.18 -4.50
C LEU A 255 -1.71 1.14 -4.10
N ASP A 256 -1.02 1.87 -3.23
CA ASP A 256 -1.41 3.18 -2.73
C ASP A 256 -1.57 4.23 -3.84
N ILE A 257 -2.49 5.16 -3.62
CA ILE A 257 -2.80 6.29 -4.51
C ILE A 257 -1.57 7.10 -4.93
N SER A 258 -0.55 7.21 -4.10
CA SER A 258 0.70 7.94 -4.41
C SER A 258 1.50 7.32 -5.55
N LEU A 259 1.35 6.02 -5.78
CA LEU A 259 1.96 5.28 -6.88
C LEU A 259 1.05 5.19 -8.10
N THR A 260 -0.25 5.07 -7.87
CA THR A 260 -1.21 4.76 -8.93
C THR A 260 -1.63 5.97 -9.74
N GLN A 261 -1.75 7.14 -9.10
CA GLN A 261 -2.10 8.39 -9.79
C GLN A 261 -0.94 8.91 -10.63
N HIS A 262 -1.30 9.41 -11.81
CA HIS A 262 -0.36 10.00 -12.78
C HIS A 262 0.80 9.06 -13.16
N ALA A 263 0.60 7.74 -13.10
CA ALA A 263 1.61 6.74 -13.44
C ALA A 263 2.12 6.91 -14.89
N GLY A 264 1.26 7.40 -15.79
CA GLY A 264 1.62 7.74 -17.17
C GLY A 264 2.45 9.00 -17.36
N SER A 265 2.64 9.83 -16.32
CA SER A 265 3.25 11.17 -16.43
C SER A 265 4.74 11.14 -16.79
N SER A 266 5.43 10.03 -16.57
CA SER A 266 6.83 9.87 -16.95
C SER A 266 7.18 8.42 -17.32
N PRO A 267 8.19 8.21 -18.21
CA PRO A 267 8.67 6.87 -18.52
C PRO A 267 9.16 6.09 -17.29
N PHE A 268 9.70 6.79 -16.29
CA PHE A 268 10.18 6.17 -15.05
C PHE A 268 9.00 5.61 -14.21
N ARG A 269 7.94 6.39 -14.02
CA ARG A 269 6.74 5.93 -13.28
C ARG A 269 6.10 4.74 -13.98
N ARG A 270 5.96 4.79 -15.30
CA ARG A 270 5.43 3.68 -16.11
C ARG A 270 6.27 2.41 -15.99
N ALA A 271 7.61 2.53 -16.05
CA ALA A 271 8.49 1.39 -15.87
C ALA A 271 8.39 0.79 -14.46
N MET A 272 8.23 1.63 -13.43
CA MET A 272 8.02 1.19 -12.06
C MET A 272 6.67 0.46 -11.92
N ALA A 273 5.59 0.99 -12.50
CA ALA A 273 4.28 0.34 -12.51
C ALA A 273 4.35 -1.06 -13.13
N GLY A 274 4.98 -1.20 -14.31
CA GLY A 274 5.19 -2.50 -14.93
C GLY A 274 6.01 -3.47 -14.08
N ALA A 275 7.05 -2.99 -13.41
CA ALA A 275 7.86 -3.83 -12.51
C ALA A 275 7.07 -4.31 -11.27
N LEU A 276 6.18 -3.49 -10.73
CA LEU A 276 5.33 -3.88 -9.60
C LEU A 276 4.30 -4.94 -10.00
N ILE A 277 3.71 -4.82 -11.17
CA ILE A 277 2.81 -5.84 -11.73
C ILE A 277 3.55 -7.17 -11.93
N GLU A 278 4.73 -7.12 -12.58
CA GLU A 278 5.55 -8.31 -12.79
C GLU A 278 5.96 -8.95 -11.47
N PHE A 279 6.31 -8.16 -10.47
CA PHE A 279 6.63 -8.64 -9.13
C PHE A 279 5.42 -9.34 -8.47
N ALA A 280 4.23 -8.73 -8.50
CA ALA A 280 3.01 -9.31 -7.94
C ALA A 280 2.69 -10.66 -8.60
N HIS A 281 2.68 -10.72 -9.93
CA HIS A 281 2.39 -11.95 -10.68
C HIS A 281 3.44 -13.06 -10.42
N HIS A 282 4.73 -12.70 -10.33
CA HIS A 282 5.77 -13.68 -9.99
C HIS A 282 5.68 -14.18 -8.54
N SER A 283 5.17 -13.38 -7.62
CA SER A 283 4.90 -13.82 -6.24
C SER A 283 3.61 -14.62 -6.10
N GLY A 284 2.79 -14.72 -7.16
CA GLY A 284 1.48 -15.35 -7.14
C GLY A 284 0.37 -14.49 -6.54
N ALA A 285 0.63 -13.20 -6.30
CA ALA A 285 -0.34 -12.26 -5.77
C ALA A 285 -1.09 -11.55 -6.89
N ARG A 286 -2.36 -11.22 -6.63
CA ARG A 286 -3.16 -10.31 -7.46
C ARG A 286 -2.84 -8.86 -7.11
N LEU A 287 -2.76 -7.99 -8.10
CA LEU A 287 -2.49 -6.58 -7.91
C LEU A 287 -3.78 -5.76 -8.04
N VAL A 288 -4.16 -5.09 -6.98
CA VAL A 288 -5.26 -4.10 -6.97
C VAL A 288 -4.66 -2.70 -7.02
N VAL A 289 -5.10 -1.87 -7.96
CA VAL A 289 -4.68 -0.47 -8.05
C VAL A 289 -5.73 0.43 -7.43
N GLU A 290 -5.31 1.24 -6.46
CA GLU A 290 -6.19 2.10 -5.69
C GLU A 290 -6.19 3.56 -6.15
N GLY A 291 -7.17 4.33 -5.68
CA GLY A 291 -7.23 5.76 -5.88
C GLY A 291 -7.35 6.18 -7.34
N ILE A 292 -7.90 5.34 -8.21
CA ILE A 292 -8.11 5.68 -9.62
C ILE A 292 -9.27 6.66 -9.73
N GLU A 293 -8.95 7.88 -10.17
CA GLU A 293 -9.89 9.00 -10.30
C GLU A 293 -10.06 9.48 -11.74
N ASP A 294 -9.18 9.09 -12.66
CA ASP A 294 -9.27 9.47 -14.07
C ASP A 294 -9.14 8.27 -15.04
N ALA A 295 -9.67 8.46 -16.25
CA ALA A 295 -9.69 7.42 -17.27
C ALA A 295 -8.32 7.12 -17.89
N ALA A 296 -7.36 8.05 -17.80
CA ALA A 296 -6.03 7.84 -18.37
C ALA A 296 -5.21 6.89 -17.49
N ASP A 297 -5.29 7.04 -16.17
CA ASP A 297 -4.67 6.12 -15.23
C ASP A 297 -5.36 4.74 -15.30
N LEU A 298 -6.70 4.68 -15.37
CA LEU A 298 -7.42 3.42 -15.57
C LEU A 298 -6.94 2.68 -16.82
N ALA A 299 -6.87 3.37 -17.97
CA ALA A 299 -6.41 2.78 -19.23
C ALA A 299 -4.95 2.30 -19.16
N LEU A 300 -4.08 3.05 -18.48
CA LEU A 300 -2.69 2.68 -18.30
C LEU A 300 -2.54 1.41 -17.48
N TRP A 301 -3.19 1.33 -16.30
CA TRP A 301 -3.08 0.18 -15.42
C TRP A 301 -3.69 -1.09 -16.04
N SER A 302 -4.82 -0.95 -16.75
CA SER A 302 -5.38 -2.03 -17.56
C SER A 302 -4.42 -2.51 -18.66
N ALA A 303 -3.80 -1.59 -19.40
CA ALA A 303 -2.83 -1.93 -20.45
C ALA A 303 -1.53 -2.55 -19.92
N LEU A 304 -1.14 -2.24 -18.68
CA LEU A 304 0.02 -2.84 -18.00
C LEU A 304 -0.30 -4.23 -17.44
N GLY A 305 -1.58 -4.59 -17.29
CA GLY A 305 -2.02 -5.90 -16.81
C GLY A 305 -2.21 -5.99 -15.30
N ALA A 306 -2.63 -4.91 -14.64
CA ALA A 306 -3.13 -4.98 -13.26
C ALA A 306 -4.42 -5.82 -13.22
N ASP A 307 -4.66 -6.52 -12.10
CA ASP A 307 -5.76 -7.49 -12.00
C ASP A 307 -7.10 -6.82 -11.67
N ALA A 308 -7.10 -5.85 -10.75
CA ALA A 308 -8.30 -5.17 -10.31
C ALA A 308 -8.06 -3.69 -9.98
N VAL A 309 -9.14 -2.95 -9.85
CA VAL A 309 -9.13 -1.50 -9.63
C VAL A 309 -10.14 -1.08 -8.58
N GLN A 310 -9.74 -0.10 -7.77
CA GLN A 310 -10.56 0.62 -6.82
C GLN A 310 -10.32 2.13 -6.97
N GLY A 311 -11.36 2.94 -6.82
CA GLY A 311 -11.21 4.40 -6.87
C GLY A 311 -12.50 5.10 -7.21
N TYR A 312 -12.52 6.41 -7.04
CA TYR A 312 -13.73 7.22 -7.21
C TYR A 312 -14.26 7.25 -8.65
N LEU A 313 -13.40 6.98 -9.62
CA LEU A 313 -13.83 6.85 -11.03
C LEU A 313 -14.78 5.67 -11.22
N VAL A 314 -14.55 4.55 -10.54
CA VAL A 314 -15.30 3.30 -10.71
C VAL A 314 -16.38 3.09 -9.63
N GLY A 315 -16.22 3.73 -8.45
CA GLY A 315 -17.24 3.70 -7.40
C GLY A 315 -16.82 4.41 -6.12
N TYR A 316 -17.75 5.15 -5.55
CA TYR A 316 -17.60 5.74 -4.21
C TYR A 316 -18.01 4.72 -3.14
N PRO A 317 -17.43 4.84 -1.91
CA PRO A 317 -17.95 4.11 -0.76
C PRO A 317 -19.43 4.43 -0.53
N ALA A 318 -20.28 3.41 -0.52
CA ALA A 318 -21.73 3.53 -0.35
C ALA A 318 -22.31 2.30 0.37
N ALA A 319 -23.59 2.36 0.73
CA ALA A 319 -24.31 1.17 1.19
C ALA A 319 -24.48 0.16 0.05
N LEU A 320 -24.56 -1.14 0.38
CA LEU A 320 -24.89 -2.18 -0.61
C LEU A 320 -26.37 -2.04 -1.09
N PRO A 321 -26.67 -2.52 -2.30
CA PRO A 321 -25.82 -3.29 -3.20
C PRO A 321 -24.87 -2.43 -4.05
N ALA A 322 -23.67 -2.95 -4.30
CA ALA A 322 -22.76 -2.37 -5.29
C ALA A 322 -23.16 -2.83 -6.71
N PRO A 323 -22.90 -2.02 -7.77
CA PRO A 323 -23.13 -2.44 -9.15
C PRO A 323 -22.33 -3.72 -9.49
N ALA A 324 -22.95 -4.72 -10.09
CA ALA A 324 -22.33 -6.00 -10.43
C ALA A 324 -21.18 -5.87 -11.45
N SER A 325 -21.13 -4.77 -12.21
CA SER A 325 -20.04 -4.48 -13.14
C SER A 325 -19.82 -2.98 -13.29
N SER A 326 -18.60 -2.59 -13.64
CA SER A 326 -18.26 -1.21 -13.97
C SER A 326 -18.47 -0.97 -15.48
N PRO A 327 -19.42 -0.08 -15.87
CA PRO A 327 -19.64 0.23 -17.28
C PRO A 327 -18.43 0.83 -18.00
N LEU A 328 -17.56 1.53 -17.25
CA LEU A 328 -16.35 2.15 -17.79
C LEU A 328 -15.35 1.08 -18.22
N ILE A 329 -15.14 0.05 -17.38
CA ILE A 329 -14.18 -1.01 -17.66
C ILE A 329 -14.73 -1.91 -18.81
N VAL A 330 -16.02 -2.26 -18.74
CA VAL A 330 -16.68 -3.04 -19.79
C VAL A 330 -16.56 -2.36 -21.16
N ALA A 331 -16.67 -1.02 -21.21
CA ALA A 331 -16.50 -0.25 -22.44
C ALA A 331 -15.06 -0.20 -22.96
N MET A 332 -14.07 -0.47 -22.12
CA MET A 332 -12.64 -0.51 -22.48
C MET A 332 -12.15 -1.91 -22.87
N ALA A 333 -12.91 -2.95 -22.51
CA ALA A 333 -12.54 -4.32 -22.83
C ALA A 333 -12.50 -4.50 -24.37
N PRO A 334 -11.45 -5.15 -24.92
CA PRO A 334 -11.41 -5.43 -26.36
C PRO A 334 -12.61 -6.29 -26.74
N LEU A 335 -13.33 -5.88 -27.80
CA LEU A 335 -14.38 -6.71 -28.40
C LEU A 335 -13.72 -7.99 -28.94
N HIS A 336 -13.94 -9.09 -28.27
CA HIS A 336 -13.48 -10.43 -28.73
C HIS A 336 -14.33 -10.96 -29.88
#